data_45124bca7156b8d025321e9afa0d2866
#
_entry.id   45124bca7156b8d025321e9afa0d2866
#
_cell.length_a   1.000
_cell.length_b   1.000
_cell.length_c   1.000
_cell.angle_alpha   90.00
_cell.angle_beta   90.00
_cell.angle_gamma   90.00
#
_symmetry.space_group_name_H-M   'P 1'
#
loop_
_entity.id
_entity.type
_entity.pdbx_description
1 polymer ?
#
loop_
_entity_poly.entity_id
_entity_poly.type
_entity_poly.pdbx_seq_one_letter_code
_entity_poly.pdbx_strand_id
1 'polypeptide(L)'
;TPIKSSAASDVYKRQVLNKLYKMTLLQTSFSVNNVALVHGRPRLLNLKDMIKYFVEHRHEVVIRRTQYDLRKAKERAHILEGLIIASDNIDEVIRIIRAAKTPNDAIAGLIERFQLTEIQSRAIVEMRLRQLTGLMQDQLHAEYEEVMKMIAYYEEILSNDELCRKVITDELIEVKAKYGDERRSEIVYSSEEFNPEDFYADDEMIITISHMGYIKRTPLSEFRAQNRGGVGSKGTDTRDADFIEHIYPATMHNTMMFFTQKGKCYWLKVYEIPEGTKNSKGRAIQN
;
A
#
# COMPACT_ATOMS: atom_id res chain seq x y z
N THR A 1 -17.24 25.98 -38.64
CA THR A 1 -16.70 26.36 -37.34
C THR A 1 -16.81 25.25 -36.30
N PRO A 2 -16.01 24.17 -36.43
CA PRO A 2 -16.08 23.02 -35.47
C PRO A 2 -15.37 23.27 -34.12
N ILE A 3 -14.49 24.26 -34.02
CA ILE A 3 -13.61 24.46 -32.88
C ILE A 3 -14.34 24.99 -31.62
N LYS A 4 -15.40 25.77 -31.78
CA LYS A 4 -16.17 26.30 -30.65
C LYS A 4 -17.03 25.25 -29.91
N SER A 5 -17.48 24.22 -30.63
CA SER A 5 -18.31 23.16 -30.02
C SER A 5 -17.48 22.18 -29.19
N SER A 6 -16.21 21.95 -29.53
CA SER A 6 -15.30 21.07 -28.80
C SER A 6 -14.88 21.68 -27.48
N ALA A 7 -14.46 22.96 -27.45
CA ALA A 7 -14.08 23.64 -26.20
C ALA A 7 -15.25 23.76 -25.21
N ALA A 8 -16.46 24.11 -25.67
CA ALA A 8 -17.65 24.16 -24.84
C ALA A 8 -18.04 22.78 -24.30
N SER A 9 -17.86 21.71 -25.10
CA SER A 9 -18.08 20.33 -24.65
C SER A 9 -17.09 19.91 -23.57
N ASP A 10 -15.82 20.33 -23.68
CA ASP A 10 -14.78 19.98 -22.69
C ASP A 10 -14.95 20.74 -21.38
N VAL A 11 -15.37 22.00 -21.43
CA VAL A 11 -15.75 22.78 -20.23
C VAL A 11 -16.93 22.12 -19.51
N TYR A 12 -17.97 21.72 -20.27
CA TYR A 12 -19.12 21.03 -19.68
C TYR A 12 -18.74 19.67 -19.05
N LYS A 13 -17.90 18.90 -19.72
CA LYS A 13 -17.40 17.63 -19.16
C LYS A 13 -16.66 17.84 -17.83
N ARG A 14 -15.78 18.86 -17.76
CA ARG A 14 -15.05 19.20 -16.52
C ARG A 14 -16.02 19.61 -15.40
N GLN A 15 -17.00 20.45 -15.70
CA GLN A 15 -18.01 20.87 -14.73
C GLN A 15 -18.81 19.69 -14.16
N VAL A 16 -19.25 18.77 -15.03
CA VAL A 16 -19.96 17.55 -14.59
C VAL A 16 -19.06 16.67 -13.72
N LEU A 17 -17.82 16.45 -14.15
CA LEU A 17 -16.86 15.63 -13.41
C LEU A 17 -16.57 16.24 -12.03
N ASN A 18 -16.34 17.55 -11.96
CA ASN A 18 -16.07 18.25 -10.72
C ASN A 18 -17.29 18.21 -9.77
N LYS A 19 -18.51 18.33 -10.30
CA LYS A 19 -19.74 18.13 -9.50
C LYS A 19 -19.84 16.71 -8.97
N LEU A 20 -19.50 15.70 -9.78
CA LEU A 20 -19.47 14.30 -9.35
C LEU A 20 -18.44 14.07 -8.24
N TYR A 21 -17.24 14.63 -8.37
CA TYR A 21 -16.19 14.54 -7.34
C TYR A 21 -16.63 15.18 -6.01
N LYS A 22 -17.32 16.32 -6.07
CA LYS A 22 -17.77 17.03 -4.86
C LYS A 22 -18.99 16.40 -4.19
N MET A 23 -19.94 15.90 -4.99
CA MET A 23 -21.24 15.45 -4.49
C MET A 23 -21.35 13.94 -4.30
N THR A 24 -20.33 13.18 -4.72
CA THR A 24 -20.33 11.72 -4.64
C THR A 24 -19.01 11.20 -4.04
N LEU A 25 -18.96 9.90 -3.73
CA LEU A 25 -17.75 9.21 -3.29
C LEU A 25 -16.79 8.85 -4.43
N LEU A 26 -16.95 9.44 -5.63
CA LEU A 26 -16.07 9.21 -6.77
C LEU A 26 -14.64 9.70 -6.49
N GLN A 27 -14.49 10.74 -5.70
CA GLN A 27 -13.22 11.18 -5.14
C GLN A 27 -13.30 11.11 -3.62
N THR A 28 -12.37 10.40 -3.01
CA THR A 28 -12.31 10.25 -1.55
C THR A 28 -10.88 10.35 -1.07
N SER A 29 -10.70 10.86 0.14
CA SER A 29 -9.41 10.87 0.80
C SER A 29 -9.25 9.62 1.66
N PHE A 30 -8.06 9.03 1.63
CA PHE A 30 -7.68 7.93 2.49
C PHE A 30 -6.51 8.36 3.38
N SER A 31 -6.76 8.42 4.68
CA SER A 31 -5.71 8.72 5.65
C SER A 31 -4.95 7.44 6.00
N VAL A 32 -3.67 7.41 5.65
CA VAL A 32 -2.80 6.27 5.93
C VAL A 32 -2.50 6.22 7.43
N ASN A 33 -2.97 5.16 8.10
CA ASN A 33 -2.70 4.89 9.52
C ASN A 33 -2.24 3.43 9.66
N ASN A 34 -0.95 3.21 9.37
CA ASN A 34 -0.37 1.87 9.37
C ASN A 34 0.13 1.52 10.78
N VAL A 35 -0.63 0.70 11.49
CA VAL A 35 -0.22 0.14 12.78
C VAL A 35 0.25 -1.30 12.56
N ALA A 36 1.46 -1.62 13.01
CA ALA A 36 2.01 -2.97 12.98
C ALA A 36 2.67 -3.33 14.31
N LEU A 37 2.81 -4.63 14.57
CA LEU A 37 3.53 -5.13 15.73
C LEU A 37 5.04 -5.17 15.42
N VAL A 38 5.80 -4.38 16.16
CA VAL A 38 7.26 -4.35 16.10
C VAL A 38 7.80 -4.90 17.44
N HIS A 39 8.49 -6.02 17.42
CA HIS A 39 8.96 -6.73 18.62
C HIS A 39 7.84 -6.94 19.67
N GLY A 40 6.65 -7.34 19.17
CA GLY A 40 5.48 -7.60 20.03
C GLY A 40 4.74 -6.35 20.53
N ARG A 41 5.13 -5.14 20.12
CA ARG A 41 4.48 -3.89 20.52
C ARG A 41 3.86 -3.18 19.33
N PRO A 42 2.62 -2.67 19.42
CA PRO A 42 2.01 -1.90 18.37
C PRO A 42 2.73 -0.56 18.16
N ARG A 43 3.06 -0.24 16.91
CA ARG A 43 3.66 1.04 16.50
C ARG A 43 3.00 1.55 15.24
N LEU A 44 2.85 2.86 15.18
CA LEU A 44 2.48 3.56 13.95
C LEU A 44 3.73 3.68 13.07
N LEU A 45 3.65 3.17 11.85
CA LEU A 45 4.79 3.09 10.94
C LEU A 45 4.53 3.88 9.65
N ASN A 46 5.54 4.58 9.17
CA ASN A 46 5.59 5.08 7.82
C ASN A 46 6.03 3.95 6.84
N LEU A 47 5.93 4.19 5.54
CA LEU A 47 6.27 3.18 4.53
C LEU A 47 7.72 2.70 4.63
N LYS A 48 8.67 3.60 4.88
CA LYS A 48 10.09 3.26 5.04
C LYS A 48 10.31 2.31 6.21
N ASP A 49 9.69 2.62 7.36
CA ASP A 49 9.83 1.79 8.56
C ASP A 49 9.15 0.43 8.39
N MET A 50 8.02 0.36 7.68
CA MET A 50 7.38 -0.92 7.34
C MET A 50 8.31 -1.82 6.54
N ILE A 51 8.95 -1.29 5.49
CA ILE A 51 9.91 -2.03 4.68
C ILE A 51 11.13 -2.45 5.53
N LYS A 52 11.65 -1.53 6.33
CA LYS A 52 12.79 -1.80 7.22
C LYS A 52 12.50 -2.96 8.18
N TYR A 53 11.41 -2.90 8.92
CA TYR A 53 11.04 -3.96 9.87
C TYR A 53 10.66 -5.27 9.18
N PHE A 54 10.11 -5.23 7.97
CA PHE A 54 9.88 -6.42 7.18
C PHE A 54 11.22 -7.11 6.82
N VAL A 55 12.22 -6.35 6.36
CA VAL A 55 13.54 -6.90 6.02
C VAL A 55 14.25 -7.46 7.26
N GLU A 56 14.19 -6.73 8.39
CA GLU A 56 14.75 -7.21 9.67
C GLU A 56 14.08 -8.54 10.10
N HIS A 57 12.77 -8.61 10.01
CA HIS A 57 12.05 -9.85 10.32
C HIS A 57 12.42 -11.00 9.39
N ARG A 58 12.51 -10.74 8.08
CA ARG A 58 12.97 -11.77 7.10
C ARG A 58 14.36 -12.29 7.43
N HIS A 59 15.28 -11.39 7.75
CA HIS A 59 16.63 -11.75 8.17
C HIS A 59 16.64 -12.67 9.40
N GLU A 60 15.87 -12.32 10.43
CA GLU A 60 15.73 -13.12 11.64
C GLU A 60 15.12 -14.51 11.36
N VAL A 61 14.11 -14.57 10.48
CA VAL A 61 13.47 -15.83 10.07
C VAL A 61 14.44 -16.72 9.30
N VAL A 62 15.23 -16.16 8.37
CA VAL A 62 16.21 -16.91 7.59
C VAL A 62 17.30 -17.48 8.52
N ILE A 63 17.82 -16.68 9.44
CA ILE A 63 18.80 -17.16 10.44
C ILE A 63 18.22 -18.32 11.27
N ARG A 64 17.02 -18.18 11.84
CA ARG A 64 16.40 -19.24 12.65
C ARG A 64 16.14 -20.51 11.85
N ARG A 65 15.67 -20.38 10.61
CA ARG A 65 15.48 -21.51 9.71
C ARG A 65 16.81 -22.20 9.42
N THR A 66 17.82 -21.44 9.04
CA THR A 66 19.14 -22.00 8.72
C THR A 66 19.78 -22.68 9.94
N GLN A 67 19.62 -22.12 11.13
CA GLN A 67 20.08 -22.79 12.37
C GLN A 67 19.36 -24.11 12.64
N TYR A 68 18.06 -24.16 12.35
CA TYR A 68 17.29 -25.40 12.49
C TYR A 68 17.75 -26.45 11.47
N ASP A 69 17.88 -26.04 10.19
CA ASP A 69 18.29 -26.92 9.11
C ASP A 69 19.73 -27.43 9.32
N LEU A 70 20.64 -26.55 9.77
CA LEU A 70 22.00 -26.94 10.17
C LEU A 70 22.01 -28.00 11.27
N ARG A 71 21.20 -27.81 12.30
CA ARG A 71 21.11 -28.79 13.39
C ARG A 71 20.60 -30.13 12.86
N LYS A 72 19.58 -30.12 12.02
CA LYS A 72 19.03 -31.35 11.42
C LYS A 72 20.02 -32.03 10.48
N ALA A 73 20.76 -31.26 9.69
CA ALA A 73 21.81 -31.79 8.84
C ALA A 73 22.96 -32.42 9.65
N LYS A 74 23.39 -31.79 10.76
CA LYS A 74 24.40 -32.34 11.67
C LYS A 74 23.91 -33.62 12.36
N GLU A 75 22.64 -33.67 12.80
CA GLU A 75 22.02 -34.88 13.35
C GLU A 75 22.03 -36.03 12.32
N ARG A 76 21.71 -35.72 11.05
CA ARG A 76 21.71 -36.71 9.95
C ARG A 76 23.12 -37.16 9.60
N ALA A 77 24.07 -36.22 9.48
CA ALA A 77 25.48 -36.55 9.21
C ALA A 77 26.05 -37.46 10.29
N HIS A 78 25.77 -37.20 11.56
CA HIS A 78 26.19 -38.01 12.67
C HIS A 78 25.68 -39.46 12.59
N ILE A 79 24.42 -39.68 12.19
CA ILE A 79 23.87 -41.02 11.96
C ILE A 79 24.55 -41.69 10.77
N LEU A 80 24.71 -40.98 9.64
CA LEU A 80 25.34 -41.50 8.44
C LEU A 80 26.79 -41.90 8.68
N GLU A 81 27.55 -41.12 9.45
CA GLU A 81 28.92 -41.46 9.85
C GLU A 81 28.97 -42.81 10.60
N GLY A 82 28.06 -43.02 11.55
CA GLY A 82 27.96 -44.30 12.23
C GLY A 82 27.58 -45.47 11.30
N LEU A 83 26.68 -45.24 10.34
CA LEU A 83 26.30 -46.26 9.35
C LEU A 83 27.42 -46.57 8.37
N ILE A 84 28.24 -45.62 7.99
CA ILE A 84 29.43 -45.82 7.15
C ILE A 84 30.48 -46.66 7.89
N ILE A 85 30.79 -46.32 9.14
CA ILE A 85 31.70 -47.11 9.99
C ILE A 85 31.24 -48.58 10.11
N ALA A 86 29.92 -48.76 10.32
CA ALA A 86 29.32 -50.09 10.39
C ALA A 86 29.38 -50.85 9.05
N SER A 87 29.20 -50.15 7.93
CA SER A 87 29.22 -50.70 6.59
C SER A 87 30.64 -51.17 6.22
N ASP A 88 31.66 -50.38 6.56
CA ASP A 88 33.05 -50.69 6.31
C ASP A 88 33.56 -51.86 7.17
N ASN A 89 32.94 -52.13 8.32
CA ASN A 89 33.27 -53.18 9.26
C ASN A 89 32.16 -54.20 9.46
N ILE A 90 31.42 -54.52 8.39
CA ILE A 90 30.16 -55.26 8.45
C ILE A 90 30.26 -56.61 9.12
N ASP A 91 31.31 -57.40 8.87
CA ASP A 91 31.51 -58.73 9.43
C ASP A 91 31.64 -58.69 10.95
N GLU A 92 32.34 -57.66 11.47
CA GLU A 92 32.51 -57.50 12.88
C GLU A 92 31.24 -56.98 13.57
N VAL A 93 30.52 -56.11 12.92
CA VAL A 93 29.20 -55.62 13.40
C VAL A 93 28.20 -56.78 13.47
N ILE A 94 28.13 -57.65 12.47
CA ILE A 94 27.27 -58.85 12.45
C ILE A 94 27.68 -59.79 13.59
N ARG A 95 28.96 -60.01 13.82
CA ARG A 95 29.49 -60.85 14.91
C ARG A 95 29.04 -60.36 16.27
N ILE A 96 29.15 -59.04 16.53
CA ILE A 96 28.73 -58.41 17.81
C ILE A 96 27.24 -58.54 17.98
N ILE A 97 26.43 -58.23 16.97
CA ILE A 97 24.96 -58.31 17.06
C ILE A 97 24.49 -59.75 17.30
N ARG A 98 25.14 -60.73 16.65
CA ARG A 98 24.79 -62.18 16.85
C ARG A 98 25.21 -62.70 18.21
N ALA A 99 26.28 -62.18 18.80
CA ALA A 99 26.75 -62.59 20.12
C ALA A 99 25.92 -62.00 21.28
N ALA A 100 25.23 -60.87 21.01
CA ALA A 100 24.42 -60.19 22.00
C ALA A 100 23.12 -60.95 22.30
N LYS A 101 22.71 -60.95 23.57
CA LYS A 101 21.44 -61.60 24.01
C LYS A 101 20.26 -60.63 23.88
N THR A 102 20.49 -59.39 24.02
CA THR A 102 19.46 -58.36 23.91
C THR A 102 19.91 -57.24 22.95
N PRO A 103 18.98 -56.44 22.36
CA PRO A 103 19.36 -55.29 21.52
C PRO A 103 20.24 -54.29 22.29
N ASN A 104 20.02 -54.13 23.59
CA ASN A 104 20.83 -53.21 24.40
C ASN A 104 22.24 -53.73 24.60
N ASP A 105 22.48 -55.03 24.69
CA ASP A 105 23.83 -55.62 24.78
C ASP A 105 24.56 -55.41 23.42
N ALA A 106 23.85 -55.51 22.29
CA ALA A 106 24.41 -55.17 20.99
C ALA A 106 24.84 -53.72 20.88
N ILE A 107 24.00 -52.81 21.31
CA ILE A 107 24.32 -51.37 21.34
C ILE A 107 25.58 -51.13 22.23
N ALA A 108 25.63 -51.69 23.42
CA ALA A 108 26.78 -51.55 24.33
C ALA A 108 28.08 -52.09 23.67
N GLY A 109 28.02 -53.26 23.03
CA GLY A 109 29.18 -53.83 22.33
C GLY A 109 29.66 -53.01 21.14
N LEU A 110 28.74 -52.38 20.41
CA LEU A 110 29.10 -51.46 19.30
C LEU A 110 29.74 -50.15 19.82
N ILE A 111 29.22 -49.60 20.94
CA ILE A 111 29.79 -48.42 21.56
C ILE A 111 31.22 -48.71 22.01
N GLU A 112 31.42 -49.81 22.74
CA GLU A 112 32.73 -50.18 23.27
C GLU A 112 33.76 -50.42 22.13
N ARG A 113 33.36 -51.10 21.08
CA ARG A 113 34.26 -51.52 19.98
C ARG A 113 34.61 -50.41 19.04
N PHE A 114 33.65 -49.61 18.61
CA PHE A 114 33.82 -48.60 17.56
C PHE A 114 33.76 -47.17 18.11
N GLN A 115 33.63 -46.95 19.42
CA GLN A 115 33.51 -45.66 20.08
C GLN A 115 32.32 -44.82 19.51
N LEU A 116 31.27 -45.49 19.07
CA LEU A 116 30.08 -44.88 18.52
C LEU A 116 29.21 -44.30 19.67
N THR A 117 28.38 -43.33 19.30
CA THR A 117 27.34 -42.85 20.21
C THR A 117 26.16 -43.84 20.30
N GLU A 118 25.37 -43.74 21.37
CA GLU A 118 24.16 -44.57 21.54
C GLU A 118 23.21 -44.41 20.32
N ILE A 119 23.08 -43.17 19.80
CA ILE A 119 22.21 -42.86 18.67
C ILE A 119 22.69 -43.57 17.40
N GLN A 120 24.00 -43.54 17.13
CA GLN A 120 24.62 -44.24 15.99
C GLN A 120 24.48 -45.75 16.12
N SER A 121 24.77 -46.29 17.32
CA SER A 121 24.68 -47.73 17.60
C SER A 121 23.25 -48.26 17.49
N ARG A 122 22.27 -47.49 17.92
CA ARG A 122 20.85 -47.79 17.75
C ARG A 122 20.45 -47.83 16.30
N ALA A 123 20.85 -46.82 15.51
CA ALA A 123 20.60 -46.78 14.06
C ALA A 123 21.21 -47.98 13.32
N ILE A 124 22.37 -48.46 13.76
CA ILE A 124 23.01 -49.67 13.21
C ILE A 124 22.22 -50.93 13.53
N VAL A 125 21.77 -51.12 14.77
CA VAL A 125 20.97 -52.27 15.20
C VAL A 125 19.60 -52.31 14.46
N GLU A 126 19.01 -51.16 14.20
CA GLU A 126 17.75 -51.02 13.46
C GLU A 126 17.91 -51.11 11.92
N MET A 127 19.13 -51.21 11.43
CA MET A 127 19.44 -51.25 10.00
C MET A 127 18.90 -52.56 9.37
N ARG A 128 18.28 -52.40 8.19
CA ARG A 128 17.76 -53.56 7.45
C ARG A 128 18.88 -54.26 6.65
N LEU A 129 18.85 -55.58 6.57
CA LEU A 129 19.85 -56.39 5.84
C LEU A 129 20.05 -55.95 4.38
N ARG A 130 19.03 -55.44 3.71
CA ARG A 130 19.16 -54.93 2.34
C ARG A 130 20.08 -53.72 2.22
N GLN A 131 20.31 -52.97 3.30
CA GLN A 131 21.15 -51.78 3.33
C GLN A 131 22.65 -52.14 3.39
N LEU A 132 22.95 -53.44 3.52
CA LEU A 132 24.31 -53.95 3.56
C LEU A 132 24.88 -54.32 2.17
N THR A 133 24.13 -54.05 1.10
CA THR A 133 24.64 -54.30 -0.29
C THR A 133 25.59 -53.21 -0.72
N GLY A 134 26.59 -53.56 -1.58
CA GLY A 134 27.59 -52.60 -2.06
C GLY A 134 26.96 -51.37 -2.74
N LEU A 135 25.87 -51.52 -3.50
CA LEU A 135 25.15 -50.38 -4.10
C LEU A 135 24.61 -49.41 -3.05
N MET A 136 24.16 -49.92 -1.89
CA MET A 136 23.69 -49.09 -0.81
C MET A 136 24.81 -48.39 -0.04
N GLN A 137 25.99 -48.97 0.02
CA GLN A 137 27.20 -48.36 0.58
C GLN A 137 27.57 -47.09 -0.20
N ASP A 138 27.63 -47.20 -1.54
CA ASP A 138 27.88 -46.05 -2.41
C ASP A 138 26.83 -44.94 -2.22
N GLN A 139 25.59 -45.29 -2.02
CA GLN A 139 24.51 -44.34 -1.72
C GLN A 139 24.67 -43.65 -0.38
N LEU A 140 25.10 -44.37 0.67
CA LEU A 140 25.36 -43.78 2.01
C LEU A 140 26.51 -42.76 1.93
N HIS A 141 27.59 -43.08 1.22
CA HIS A 141 28.68 -42.17 1.02
C HIS A 141 28.25 -40.92 0.24
N ALA A 142 27.51 -41.11 -0.86
CA ALA A 142 26.96 -39.97 -1.64
C ALA A 142 26.05 -39.09 -0.81
N GLU A 143 25.15 -39.67 -0.01
CA GLU A 143 24.26 -38.93 0.90
C GLU A 143 25.03 -38.15 1.96
N TYR A 144 26.09 -38.76 2.51
CA TYR A 144 26.95 -38.10 3.50
C TYR A 144 27.68 -36.89 2.89
N GLU A 145 28.22 -37.02 1.69
CA GLU A 145 28.86 -35.90 0.99
C GLU A 145 27.87 -34.75 0.68
N GLU A 146 26.64 -35.08 0.28
CA GLU A 146 25.61 -34.07 0.05
C GLU A 146 25.23 -33.34 1.35
N VAL A 147 25.06 -34.08 2.43
CA VAL A 147 24.74 -33.50 3.74
C VAL A 147 25.88 -32.62 4.24
N MET A 148 27.15 -33.03 4.04
CA MET A 148 28.31 -32.22 4.40
C MET A 148 28.39 -30.93 3.59
N LYS A 149 28.05 -30.96 2.31
CA LYS A 149 27.96 -29.74 1.47
C LYS A 149 26.84 -28.79 1.99
N MET A 150 25.70 -29.36 2.38
CA MET A 150 24.61 -28.55 2.97
C MET A 150 25.03 -27.92 4.31
N ILE A 151 25.75 -28.67 5.17
CA ILE A 151 26.26 -28.15 6.45
C ILE A 151 27.21 -26.96 6.19
N ALA A 152 28.17 -27.12 5.28
CA ALA A 152 29.09 -26.05 4.92
C ALA A 152 28.37 -24.80 4.40
N TYR A 153 27.37 -24.99 3.56
CA TYR A 153 26.53 -23.89 3.04
C TYR A 153 25.72 -23.19 4.14
N TYR A 154 25.13 -23.94 5.06
CA TYR A 154 24.39 -23.34 6.19
C TYR A 154 25.32 -22.59 7.14
N GLU A 155 26.50 -23.11 7.42
CA GLU A 155 27.52 -22.43 8.23
C GLU A 155 28.00 -21.14 7.55
N GLU A 156 28.15 -21.15 6.24
CA GLU A 156 28.51 -19.95 5.46
C GLU A 156 27.41 -18.88 5.53
N ILE A 157 26.13 -19.27 5.39
CA ILE A 157 25.00 -18.32 5.53
C ILE A 157 25.00 -17.68 6.92
N LEU A 158 25.27 -18.45 7.97
CA LEU A 158 25.25 -17.96 9.35
C LEU A 158 26.46 -17.07 9.69
N SER A 159 27.59 -17.26 9.02
CA SER A 159 28.81 -16.48 9.23
C SER A 159 28.91 -15.25 8.33
N ASN A 160 28.21 -15.23 7.18
CA ASN A 160 28.29 -14.18 6.16
C ASN A 160 26.93 -13.49 5.97
N ASP A 161 26.83 -12.26 6.49
CA ASP A 161 25.61 -11.43 6.38
C ASP A 161 25.25 -11.07 4.92
N GLU A 162 26.24 -10.93 4.04
CA GLU A 162 25.98 -10.64 2.61
C GLU A 162 25.32 -11.82 1.92
N LEU A 163 25.77 -13.04 2.22
CA LEU A 163 25.14 -14.24 1.69
C LEU A 163 23.72 -14.42 2.22
N CYS A 164 23.51 -14.15 3.52
CA CYS A 164 22.16 -14.16 4.11
C CYS A 164 21.22 -13.17 3.40
N ARG A 165 21.68 -11.95 3.10
CA ARG A 165 20.92 -10.96 2.34
C ARG A 165 20.65 -11.40 0.90
N LYS A 166 21.59 -12.06 0.27
CA LYS A 166 21.42 -12.63 -1.05
C LYS A 166 20.31 -13.68 -1.07
N VAL A 167 20.30 -14.59 -0.11
CA VAL A 167 19.23 -15.60 0.04
C VAL A 167 17.86 -14.93 0.18
N ILE A 168 17.74 -13.89 1.02
CA ILE A 168 16.49 -13.13 1.18
C ILE A 168 16.08 -12.49 -0.15
N THR A 169 17.01 -11.91 -0.88
CA THR A 169 16.76 -11.25 -2.16
C THR A 169 16.27 -12.25 -3.21
N ASP A 170 16.91 -13.41 -3.32
CA ASP A 170 16.56 -14.44 -4.28
C ASP A 170 15.17 -15.01 -4.00
N GLU A 171 14.82 -15.26 -2.73
CA GLU A 171 13.47 -15.67 -2.34
C GLU A 171 12.41 -14.61 -2.67
N LEU A 172 12.71 -13.32 -2.47
CA LEU A 172 11.78 -12.23 -2.80
C LEU A 172 11.61 -12.06 -4.31
N ILE A 173 12.67 -12.29 -5.10
CA ILE A 173 12.59 -12.30 -6.58
C ILE A 173 11.69 -13.43 -7.07
N GLU A 174 11.80 -14.62 -6.48
CA GLU A 174 10.92 -15.75 -6.81
C GLU A 174 9.45 -15.44 -6.48
N VAL A 175 9.19 -14.88 -5.30
CA VAL A 175 7.83 -14.44 -4.91
C VAL A 175 7.30 -13.38 -5.87
N LYS A 176 8.15 -12.40 -6.27
CA LYS A 176 7.77 -11.37 -7.24
C LYS A 176 7.45 -11.98 -8.61
N ALA A 177 8.23 -12.94 -9.08
CA ALA A 177 7.98 -13.60 -10.36
C ALA A 177 6.66 -14.40 -10.36
N LYS A 178 6.31 -15.00 -9.22
CA LYS A 178 5.11 -15.85 -9.09
C LYS A 178 3.82 -15.06 -8.85
N TYR A 179 3.89 -13.97 -8.10
CA TYR A 179 2.71 -13.23 -7.60
C TYR A 179 2.71 -11.75 -8.00
N GLY A 180 3.76 -11.25 -8.67
CA GLY A 180 3.84 -9.85 -9.09
C GLY A 180 2.84 -9.56 -10.20
N ASP A 181 2.06 -8.51 -10.04
CA ASP A 181 1.18 -7.94 -11.04
C ASP A 181 1.50 -6.46 -11.27
N GLU A 182 1.02 -5.91 -12.38
CA GLU A 182 1.17 -4.50 -12.65
C GLU A 182 0.21 -3.66 -11.81
N ARG A 183 0.65 -2.44 -11.49
CA ARG A 183 -0.17 -1.50 -10.74
C ARG A 183 -1.38 -1.10 -11.58
N ARG A 184 -2.59 -1.27 -11.03
CA ARG A 184 -3.86 -0.92 -11.70
C ARG A 184 -4.20 0.55 -11.63
N SER A 185 -3.70 1.27 -10.62
CA SER A 185 -3.97 2.68 -10.40
C SER A 185 -2.75 3.51 -10.74
N GLU A 186 -2.95 4.58 -11.48
CA GLU A 186 -1.91 5.55 -11.80
C GLU A 186 -1.56 6.41 -10.59
N ILE A 187 -0.28 6.74 -10.41
CA ILE A 187 0.16 7.72 -9.41
C ILE A 187 0.28 9.05 -10.13
N VAL A 188 -0.63 9.96 -9.81
CA VAL A 188 -0.62 11.31 -10.36
C VAL A 188 -0.25 12.28 -9.25
N TYR A 189 0.75 13.11 -9.50
CA TYR A 189 1.06 14.25 -8.64
C TYR A 189 0.13 15.38 -9.06
N SER A 190 -1.04 15.45 -8.42
CA SER A 190 -1.96 16.57 -8.66
C SER A 190 -1.43 17.81 -7.97
N SER A 191 -0.96 18.76 -8.79
CA SER A 191 -0.72 20.16 -8.37
C SER A 191 -1.89 21.06 -8.76
N GLU A 192 -2.94 20.53 -9.37
CA GLU A 192 -4.14 21.30 -9.69
C GLU A 192 -4.87 21.59 -8.38
N GLU A 193 -4.63 22.76 -7.83
CA GLU A 193 -5.47 23.33 -6.79
C GLU A 193 -6.88 23.40 -7.36
N PHE A 194 -7.80 22.86 -6.60
CA PHE A 194 -9.20 22.84 -6.88
C PHE A 194 -9.70 24.28 -7.00
N ASN A 195 -9.95 24.75 -8.24
CA ASN A 195 -10.48 26.09 -8.46
C ASN A 195 -12.01 26.06 -8.35
N PRO A 196 -12.63 26.73 -7.36
CA PRO A 196 -14.07 26.80 -7.24
C PRO A 196 -14.75 27.40 -8.48
N GLU A 197 -14.06 28.18 -9.26
CA GLU A 197 -14.57 28.77 -10.52
C GLU A 197 -14.95 27.73 -11.57
N ASP A 198 -14.27 26.56 -11.57
CA ASP A 198 -14.56 25.48 -12.52
C ASP A 198 -15.97 24.86 -12.36
N PHE A 199 -16.66 25.14 -11.23
CA PHE A 199 -18.04 24.67 -11.01
C PHE A 199 -19.12 25.55 -11.62
N TYR A 200 -18.77 26.77 -11.94
CA TYR A 200 -19.71 27.77 -12.43
C TYR A 200 -19.39 28.10 -13.87
N ALA A 201 -20.41 28.07 -14.74
CA ALA A 201 -20.28 28.66 -16.06
C ALA A 201 -20.10 30.19 -15.88
N ASP A 202 -19.27 30.82 -16.74
CA ASP A 202 -19.05 32.25 -16.66
C ASP A 202 -20.19 33.02 -17.35
N ASP A 203 -21.41 32.82 -16.80
CA ASP A 203 -22.62 33.45 -17.31
C ASP A 203 -22.70 34.93 -16.93
N GLU A 204 -23.33 35.73 -17.79
CA GLU A 204 -23.56 37.13 -17.52
C GLU A 204 -24.66 37.31 -16.46
N MET A 205 -24.33 38.07 -15.43
CA MET A 205 -25.17 38.36 -14.27
C MET A 205 -25.41 39.84 -14.06
N ILE A 206 -26.52 40.18 -13.48
CA ILE A 206 -26.78 41.52 -12.92
C ILE A 206 -26.78 41.45 -11.42
N ILE A 207 -25.91 42.24 -10.79
CA ILE A 207 -25.83 42.39 -9.35
C ILE A 207 -26.60 43.62 -8.95
N THR A 208 -27.53 43.47 -8.03
CA THR A 208 -28.31 44.60 -7.49
C THR A 208 -28.03 44.72 -6.00
N ILE A 209 -27.80 45.97 -5.54
CA ILE A 209 -27.59 46.31 -4.15
C ILE A 209 -28.61 47.39 -3.75
N SER A 210 -29.38 47.16 -2.72
CA SER A 210 -30.32 48.12 -2.19
C SER A 210 -29.70 49.07 -1.18
N HIS A 211 -30.33 50.19 -0.91
CA HIS A 211 -29.90 51.17 0.08
C HIS A 211 -29.76 50.57 1.49
N MET A 212 -30.63 49.65 1.85
CA MET A 212 -30.55 48.94 3.14
C MET A 212 -29.54 47.80 3.17
N GLY A 213 -28.72 47.62 2.11
CA GLY A 213 -27.63 46.63 2.05
C GLY A 213 -28.07 45.22 1.71
N TYR A 214 -29.17 45.05 0.96
CA TYR A 214 -29.53 43.75 0.39
C TYR A 214 -28.90 43.57 -0.96
N ILE A 215 -28.20 42.43 -1.17
CA ILE A 215 -27.51 42.09 -2.39
C ILE A 215 -28.08 40.80 -2.98
N LYS A 216 -28.14 40.73 -4.31
CA LYS A 216 -28.41 39.53 -5.09
C LYS A 216 -27.76 39.59 -6.45
N ARG A 217 -27.54 38.42 -7.03
CA ARG A 217 -27.25 38.25 -8.47
C ARG A 217 -28.46 37.70 -9.20
N THR A 218 -28.68 38.14 -10.42
CA THR A 218 -29.76 37.64 -11.28
C THR A 218 -29.19 37.40 -12.68
N PRO A 219 -29.49 36.25 -13.32
CA PRO A 219 -29.04 36.02 -14.70
C PRO A 219 -29.53 37.12 -15.65
N LEU A 220 -28.65 37.58 -16.55
CA LEU A 220 -29.01 38.59 -17.55
C LEU A 220 -30.18 38.11 -18.43
N SER A 221 -30.31 36.82 -18.65
CA SER A 221 -31.39 36.20 -19.43
C SER A 221 -32.81 36.46 -18.88
N GLU A 222 -32.96 36.81 -17.59
CA GLU A 222 -34.22 37.19 -16.98
C GLU A 222 -34.66 38.60 -17.39
N PHE A 223 -33.78 39.41 -17.96
CA PHE A 223 -34.07 40.77 -18.37
C PHE A 223 -34.32 40.80 -19.88
N ARG A 224 -35.48 41.27 -20.31
CA ARG A 224 -35.83 41.43 -21.73
C ARG A 224 -35.39 42.81 -22.23
N ALA A 225 -34.77 42.85 -23.41
CA ALA A 225 -34.55 44.11 -24.10
C ALA A 225 -35.92 44.78 -24.42
N GLN A 226 -36.01 46.07 -24.15
CA GLN A 226 -37.23 46.85 -24.45
C GLN A 226 -36.96 47.83 -25.57
N ASN A 227 -37.93 47.95 -26.51
CA ASN A 227 -37.91 48.91 -27.60
C ASN A 227 -38.52 50.26 -27.12
N ARG A 228 -38.44 51.28 -27.95
CA ARG A 228 -39.07 52.58 -27.72
C ARG A 228 -40.56 52.41 -27.41
N GLY A 229 -41.05 53.03 -26.30
CA GLY A 229 -42.42 52.91 -25.83
C GLY A 229 -42.72 51.72 -24.91
N GLY A 230 -41.67 50.96 -24.50
CA GLY A 230 -41.83 49.90 -23.51
C GLY A 230 -42.18 50.46 -22.10
N VAL A 231 -42.96 49.69 -21.34
CA VAL A 231 -43.49 50.09 -20.01
C VAL A 231 -42.44 50.02 -18.89
N GLY A 232 -41.21 49.63 -19.20
CA GLY A 232 -40.19 49.37 -18.21
C GLY A 232 -40.34 47.97 -17.57
N SER A 233 -39.36 47.57 -16.77
CA SER A 233 -39.36 46.28 -16.10
C SER A 233 -38.85 46.43 -14.68
N LYS A 234 -39.62 45.95 -13.72
CA LYS A 234 -39.20 45.93 -12.30
C LYS A 234 -38.04 44.95 -12.15
N GLY A 235 -36.91 45.42 -11.64
CA GLY A 235 -35.68 44.64 -11.51
C GLY A 235 -35.52 43.94 -10.15
N THR A 236 -36.30 44.36 -9.13
CA THR A 236 -36.27 43.77 -7.80
C THR A 236 -37.47 44.21 -6.99
N ASP A 237 -37.89 43.40 -6.02
CA ASP A 237 -38.81 43.87 -4.98
C ASP A 237 -37.99 44.37 -3.80
N THR A 238 -38.39 45.53 -3.29
CA THR A 238 -37.77 46.17 -2.12
C THR A 238 -38.73 46.12 -0.93
N ARG A 239 -38.20 46.32 0.29
CA ARG A 239 -39.06 46.60 1.45
C ARG A 239 -39.61 48.02 1.37
N ASP A 240 -40.66 48.29 2.16
CA ASP A 240 -41.19 49.65 2.31
C ASP A 240 -40.03 50.56 2.80
N ALA A 241 -39.78 51.67 2.13
CA ALA A 241 -38.70 52.59 2.37
C ALA A 241 -37.30 52.14 1.89
N ASP A 242 -37.13 51.06 1.12
CA ASP A 242 -35.88 50.62 0.51
C ASP A 242 -35.94 50.83 -1.03
N PHE A 243 -34.82 51.09 -1.66
CA PHE A 243 -34.71 51.29 -3.10
C PHE A 243 -33.37 50.70 -3.62
N ILE A 244 -33.30 50.41 -4.92
CA ILE A 244 -32.06 49.96 -5.54
C ILE A 244 -31.12 51.16 -5.69
N GLU A 245 -29.97 51.03 -5.03
CA GLU A 245 -28.92 52.09 -5.08
C GLU A 245 -27.88 51.77 -6.18
N HIS A 246 -27.49 50.50 -6.31
CA HIS A 246 -26.49 50.12 -7.29
C HIS A 246 -26.94 48.93 -8.13
N ILE A 247 -26.59 48.98 -9.44
CA ILE A 247 -26.77 47.91 -10.39
C ILE A 247 -25.46 47.74 -11.17
N TYR A 248 -24.91 46.53 -11.15
CA TYR A 248 -23.63 46.21 -11.85
C TYR A 248 -23.82 45.02 -12.78
N PRO A 249 -23.45 45.12 -14.07
CA PRO A 249 -23.28 43.96 -14.91
C PRO A 249 -21.94 43.28 -14.56
N ALA A 250 -21.92 41.97 -14.46
CA ALA A 250 -20.73 41.18 -14.17
C ALA A 250 -20.87 39.77 -14.72
N THR A 251 -19.79 39.03 -14.80
CA THR A 251 -19.81 37.58 -15.07
C THR A 251 -19.62 36.81 -13.76
N MET A 252 -19.95 35.51 -13.77
CA MET A 252 -19.86 34.67 -12.56
C MET A 252 -18.46 34.60 -11.96
N HIS A 253 -17.42 34.69 -12.78
CA HIS A 253 -16.02 34.62 -12.35
C HIS A 253 -15.44 35.99 -11.93
N ASN A 254 -16.17 37.09 -12.12
CA ASN A 254 -15.71 38.39 -11.66
C ASN A 254 -15.61 38.47 -10.15
N THR A 255 -14.76 39.37 -9.67
CA THR A 255 -14.62 39.67 -8.25
C THR A 255 -15.19 41.06 -7.96
N MET A 256 -16.13 41.12 -7.03
CA MET A 256 -16.62 42.40 -6.47
C MET A 256 -15.76 42.85 -5.31
N MET A 257 -15.40 44.13 -5.33
CA MET A 257 -14.67 44.77 -4.23
C MET A 257 -15.57 45.77 -3.52
N PHE A 258 -15.70 45.64 -2.22
CA PHE A 258 -16.52 46.52 -1.37
C PHE A 258 -15.61 47.38 -0.48
N PHE A 259 -15.64 48.67 -0.72
CA PHE A 259 -14.90 49.62 0.08
C PHE A 259 -15.82 50.25 1.13
N THR A 260 -15.44 50.14 2.38
CA THR A 260 -16.25 50.68 3.49
C THR A 260 -15.79 52.08 3.90
N GLN A 261 -16.67 52.84 4.53
CA GLN A 261 -16.37 54.16 5.08
C GLN A 261 -15.19 54.16 6.08
N LYS A 262 -14.95 52.99 6.73
CA LYS A 262 -13.83 52.81 7.68
C LYS A 262 -12.50 52.44 7.00
N GLY A 263 -12.38 52.55 5.68
CA GLY A 263 -11.18 52.23 4.92
C GLY A 263 -10.86 50.76 4.80
N LYS A 264 -11.81 49.85 5.06
CA LYS A 264 -11.64 48.41 4.84
C LYS A 264 -12.12 48.05 3.45
N CYS A 265 -11.42 47.12 2.80
CA CYS A 265 -11.82 46.49 1.54
C CYS A 265 -12.15 45.04 1.77
N TYR A 266 -13.32 44.62 1.29
CA TYR A 266 -13.75 43.23 1.22
C TYR A 266 -13.89 42.85 -0.23
N TRP A 267 -13.59 41.60 -0.58
CA TRP A 267 -13.77 41.08 -1.91
C TRP A 267 -14.57 39.78 -1.87
N LEU A 268 -15.43 39.60 -2.85
CA LEU A 268 -16.30 38.45 -2.98
C LEU A 268 -16.42 38.08 -4.45
N LYS A 269 -16.38 36.78 -4.76
CA LYS A 269 -16.63 36.30 -6.09
C LYS A 269 -18.12 36.39 -6.42
N VAL A 270 -18.46 36.70 -7.67
CA VAL A 270 -19.88 36.86 -8.07
C VAL A 270 -20.66 35.57 -7.87
N TYR A 271 -20.05 34.39 -8.08
CA TYR A 271 -20.70 33.11 -7.82
C TYR A 271 -21.05 32.86 -6.33
N GLU A 272 -20.41 33.55 -5.41
CA GLU A 272 -20.71 33.49 -3.96
C GLU A 272 -21.88 34.40 -3.56
N ILE A 273 -22.22 35.39 -4.39
CA ILE A 273 -23.37 36.26 -4.14
C ILE A 273 -24.66 35.44 -4.25
N PRO A 274 -25.62 35.59 -3.35
CA PRO A 274 -26.87 34.86 -3.39
C PRO A 274 -27.61 35.05 -4.72
N GLU A 275 -28.03 33.95 -5.36
CA GLU A 275 -28.86 34.00 -6.54
C GLU A 275 -30.29 34.34 -6.18
N GLY A 276 -30.89 35.20 -6.94
CA GLY A 276 -32.26 35.62 -6.75
C GLY A 276 -32.96 35.84 -8.08
N THR A 277 -34.24 35.48 -8.13
CA THR A 277 -35.10 35.83 -9.27
C THR A 277 -35.28 37.34 -9.37
N LYS A 278 -35.72 37.82 -10.51
CA LYS A 278 -35.98 39.22 -10.77
C LYS A 278 -36.81 39.90 -9.67
N ASN A 279 -37.79 39.20 -9.07
CA ASN A 279 -38.69 39.74 -8.05
C ASN A 279 -38.23 39.45 -6.61
N SER A 280 -37.10 38.83 -6.36
CA SER A 280 -36.61 38.56 -5.01
C SER A 280 -35.94 39.78 -4.40
N LYS A 281 -35.96 39.88 -3.07
CA LYS A 281 -35.35 40.99 -2.29
C LYS A 281 -33.85 40.84 -2.07
N GLY A 282 -33.27 39.68 -2.34
CA GLY A 282 -31.88 39.39 -2.03
C GLY A 282 -31.62 39.05 -0.54
N ARG A 283 -30.36 39.01 -0.15
CA ARG A 283 -29.92 38.79 1.24
C ARG A 283 -29.06 39.96 1.73
N ALA A 284 -29.03 40.15 3.04
CA ALA A 284 -28.21 41.21 3.64
C ALA A 284 -26.73 40.94 3.37
N ILE A 285 -25.98 41.95 2.92
CA ILE A 285 -24.56 41.88 2.57
C ILE A 285 -23.69 41.54 3.78
N GLN A 286 -24.19 41.68 5.00
CA GLN A 286 -23.50 41.39 6.25
C GLN A 286 -23.49 39.89 6.61
N ASN A 287 -24.30 39.09 5.96
CA ASN A 287 -24.42 37.63 6.15
C ASN A 287 -23.67 36.88 5.05
#